data_2b9a2dd3925ffde20f99c527ac278a2e
#
_entry.id   2b9a2dd3925ffde20f99c527ac278a2e
#
_cell.length_a   1.000
_cell.length_b   1.000
_cell.length_c   1.000
_cell.angle_alpha   90.00
_cell.angle_beta   90.00
_cell.angle_gamma   90.00
#
_symmetry.space_group_name_H-M   'P 1'
#
loop_
_entity.id
_entity.type
_entity.pdbx_description
1 polymer ?
#
loop_
_entity_poly.entity_id
_entity_poly.type
_entity_poly.pdbx_seq_one_letter_code
_entity_poly.pdbx_strand_id
1 'polypeptide(L)'
;MSESAKWYVVHTYSGYENAVKTSIEKFVTGRGMEDMILRIEVPMETVTEVTDSGATKEVERKVFPGYVLIKMVMTDDTWHLVRNVRGDTGFVGSANKAIPLTEEEVLAMGMEKHEIVVRYNVGDHVKIVDGPLASFTGVVEEIEPEKNRVSVMVSMFGRETPVELELDQVEVQD
;
A
#
# COMPACT_ATOMS: atom_id res chain seq x y z
N MET A 1 -22.19 -1.73 17.38
CA MET A 1 -21.29 -2.18 16.33
C MET A 1 -20.07 -1.27 16.26
N SER A 2 -18.90 -1.82 16.43
CA SER A 2 -17.68 -1.06 16.20
C SER A 2 -17.50 -0.86 14.70
N GLU A 3 -17.49 0.36 14.25
CA GLU A 3 -17.15 0.65 12.88
C GLU A 3 -15.69 0.32 12.67
N SER A 4 -15.38 -0.32 11.55
CA SER A 4 -13.99 -0.63 11.21
C SER A 4 -13.27 0.63 10.74
N ALA A 5 -11.97 0.72 11.07
CA ALA A 5 -11.13 1.82 10.60
C ALA A 5 -10.96 1.73 9.08
N LYS A 6 -11.07 2.88 8.42
CA LYS A 6 -10.89 3.02 6.98
C LYS A 6 -9.91 4.14 6.69
N TRP A 7 -9.35 4.12 5.49
CA TRP A 7 -8.45 5.18 5.05
C TRP A 7 -9.24 6.34 4.47
N TYR A 8 -8.91 7.54 4.92
CA TYR A 8 -9.49 8.80 4.44
C TYR A 8 -8.39 9.73 3.95
N VAL A 9 -8.73 10.56 2.98
CA VAL A 9 -7.80 11.55 2.44
C VAL A 9 -8.15 12.93 3.00
N VAL A 10 -7.14 13.60 3.52
CA VAL A 10 -7.26 14.97 4.03
C VAL A 10 -6.46 15.89 3.11
N HIS A 11 -7.08 16.96 2.67
CA HIS A 11 -6.42 17.99 1.87
C HIS A 11 -5.76 19.02 2.80
N THR A 12 -4.51 19.35 2.52
CA THR A 12 -3.74 20.34 3.28
C THR A 12 -3.20 21.42 2.34
N TYR A 13 -2.72 22.49 2.90
CA TYR A 13 -1.91 23.44 2.14
C TYR A 13 -0.59 22.76 1.74
N SER A 14 -0.10 23.08 0.56
CA SER A 14 1.18 22.55 0.09
C SER A 14 2.32 22.89 1.05
N GLY A 15 3.09 21.87 1.44
CA GLY A 15 4.16 22.01 2.41
C GLY A 15 3.74 21.79 3.88
N TYR A 16 2.45 21.68 4.17
CA TYR A 16 1.92 21.46 5.51
C TYR A 16 1.65 20.00 5.87
N GLU A 17 1.90 19.06 4.95
CA GLU A 17 1.57 17.64 5.12
C GLU A 17 2.17 17.05 6.39
N ASN A 18 3.47 17.24 6.61
CA ASN A 18 4.16 16.75 7.80
C ASN A 18 3.73 17.47 9.07
N ALA A 19 3.45 18.76 8.98
CA ALA A 19 2.96 19.56 10.11
C ALA A 19 1.57 19.08 10.55
N VAL A 20 0.69 18.79 9.60
CA VAL A 20 -0.65 18.24 9.87
C VAL A 20 -0.53 16.86 10.49
N LYS A 21 0.30 15.98 9.93
CA LYS A 21 0.57 14.64 10.48
C LYS A 21 1.02 14.73 11.93
N THR A 22 2.04 15.52 12.23
CA THR A 22 2.59 15.68 13.58
C THR A 22 1.54 16.24 14.54
N SER A 23 0.76 17.23 14.11
CA SER A 23 -0.28 17.82 14.93
C SER A 23 -1.38 16.83 15.28
N ILE A 24 -1.82 16.03 14.31
CA ILE A 24 -2.84 14.99 14.55
C ILE A 24 -2.29 13.94 15.54
N GLU A 25 -1.05 13.49 15.35
CA GLU A 25 -0.41 12.54 16.25
C GLU A 25 -0.37 13.05 17.70
N LYS A 26 -0.05 14.32 17.88
CA LYS A 26 -0.03 14.94 19.21
C LYS A 26 -1.41 15.01 19.84
N PHE A 27 -2.43 15.36 19.07
CA PHE A 27 -3.82 15.40 19.56
C PHE A 27 -4.33 14.00 19.92
N VAL A 28 -4.00 13.02 19.11
CA VAL A 28 -4.36 11.61 19.35
C VAL A 28 -3.76 11.12 20.65
N THR A 29 -2.47 11.35 20.87
CA THR A 29 -1.77 10.97 22.10
C THR A 29 -2.32 11.74 23.30
N GLY A 30 -2.54 13.05 23.16
CA GLY A 30 -3.03 13.91 24.25
C GLY A 30 -4.46 13.62 24.67
N ARG A 31 -5.28 13.07 23.78
CA ARG A 31 -6.70 12.77 24.05
C ARG A 31 -6.98 11.28 24.23
N GLY A 32 -5.96 10.43 24.12
CA GLY A 32 -6.13 8.99 24.25
C GLY A 32 -6.98 8.37 23.14
N MET A 33 -6.85 8.86 21.91
CA MET A 33 -7.63 8.41 20.76
C MET A 33 -6.87 7.47 19.81
N GLU A 34 -5.84 6.82 20.30
CA GLU A 34 -5.01 5.89 19.51
C GLU A 34 -5.82 4.72 18.95
N ASP A 35 -6.89 4.33 19.64
CA ASP A 35 -7.81 3.28 19.18
C ASP A 35 -8.69 3.73 18.01
N MET A 36 -8.85 5.03 17.84
CA MET A 36 -9.72 5.62 16.82
C MET A 36 -8.95 6.07 15.58
N ILE A 37 -7.75 6.62 15.78
CA ILE A 37 -6.85 7.04 14.69
C ILE A 37 -5.61 6.17 14.76
N LEU A 38 -5.51 5.20 13.84
CA LEU A 38 -4.51 4.12 13.89
C LEU A 38 -3.22 4.46 13.16
N ARG A 39 -3.31 5.12 12.01
CA ARG A 39 -2.17 5.47 11.18
C ARG A 39 -2.39 6.79 10.46
N ILE A 40 -1.31 7.52 10.26
CA ILE A 40 -1.29 8.75 9.47
C ILE A 40 -0.08 8.66 8.56
N GLU A 41 -0.30 8.77 7.26
CA GLU A 41 0.76 8.62 6.26
C GLU A 41 0.76 9.78 5.27
N VAL A 42 1.96 10.27 4.96
CA VAL A 42 2.18 11.16 3.83
C VAL A 42 2.78 10.31 2.73
N PRO A 43 2.05 10.06 1.62
CA PRO A 43 2.55 9.18 0.57
C PRO A 43 3.82 9.71 -0.06
N MET A 44 4.87 8.90 -0.04
CA MET A 44 6.19 9.23 -0.60
C MET A 44 6.62 8.13 -1.57
N GLU A 45 7.27 8.53 -2.64
CA GLU A 45 7.92 7.59 -3.57
C GLU A 45 9.40 7.92 -3.69
N THR A 46 10.21 6.90 -3.92
CA THR A 46 11.63 7.07 -4.20
C THR A 46 11.81 7.15 -5.71
N VAL A 47 12.35 8.27 -6.19
CA VAL A 47 12.67 8.47 -7.61
C VAL A 47 14.16 8.60 -7.79
N THR A 48 14.66 8.04 -8.88
CA THR A 48 16.06 8.18 -9.25
C THR A 48 16.22 9.40 -10.15
N GLU A 49 16.98 10.38 -9.70
CA GLU A 49 17.31 11.58 -10.48
C GLU A 49 18.76 11.49 -10.97
N VAL A 50 18.99 11.97 -12.19
CA VAL A 50 20.34 12.09 -12.75
C VAL A 50 20.83 13.50 -12.46
N THR A 51 21.97 13.59 -11.78
CA THR A 51 22.61 14.89 -11.49
C THR A 51 23.36 15.40 -12.72
N ASP A 52 23.72 16.69 -12.73
CA ASP A 52 24.47 17.33 -13.82
C ASP A 52 25.82 16.65 -14.10
N SER A 53 26.39 15.97 -13.10
CA SER A 53 27.64 15.21 -13.23
C SER A 53 27.44 13.80 -13.80
N GLY A 54 26.19 13.41 -14.10
CA GLY A 54 25.85 12.07 -14.59
C GLY A 54 25.71 11.01 -13.50
N ALA A 55 25.85 11.38 -12.24
CA ALA A 55 25.60 10.47 -11.12
C ALA A 55 24.10 10.30 -10.86
N THR A 56 23.71 9.11 -10.43
CA THR A 56 22.33 8.85 -10.01
C THR A 56 22.15 9.11 -8.53
N LYS A 57 21.05 9.75 -8.16
CA LYS A 57 20.69 10.05 -6.78
C LYS A 57 19.26 9.61 -6.53
N GLU A 58 19.04 8.89 -5.43
CA GLU A 58 17.69 8.57 -4.97
C GLU A 58 17.13 9.74 -4.17
N VAL A 59 15.95 10.22 -4.55
CA VAL A 59 15.26 11.33 -3.90
C VAL A 59 13.87 10.90 -3.53
N GLU A 60 13.45 11.19 -2.31
CA GLU A 60 12.07 10.99 -1.89
C GLU A 60 11.21 12.15 -2.39
N ARG A 61 10.12 11.81 -3.02
CA ARG A 61 9.16 12.77 -3.55
C ARG A 61 7.76 12.46 -3.03
N LYS A 62 6.98 13.50 -2.74
CA LYS A 62 5.58 13.33 -2.37
C LYS A 62 4.78 12.89 -3.58
N VAL A 63 4.06 11.76 -3.46
CA VAL A 63 3.22 11.23 -4.54
C VAL A 63 2.01 12.12 -4.75
N PHE A 64 1.42 12.60 -3.67
CA PHE A 64 0.26 13.49 -3.69
C PHE A 64 0.53 14.72 -2.82
N PRO A 65 1.20 15.77 -3.35
CA PRO A 65 1.42 16.99 -2.58
C PRO A 65 0.11 17.63 -2.13
N GLY A 66 0.04 18.05 -0.88
CA GLY A 66 -1.17 18.64 -0.31
C GLY A 66 -2.19 17.64 0.20
N TYR A 67 -1.83 16.35 0.31
CA TYR A 67 -2.71 15.30 0.81
C TYR A 67 -2.05 14.49 1.91
N VAL A 68 -2.85 14.11 2.92
CA VAL A 68 -2.45 13.23 4.02
C VAL A 68 -3.46 12.11 4.10
N LEU A 69 -2.99 10.89 4.26
CA LEU A 69 -3.83 9.70 4.39
C LEU A 69 -3.94 9.31 5.86
N ILE A 70 -5.17 9.10 6.34
CA ILE A 70 -5.43 8.76 7.75
C ILE A 70 -6.28 7.50 7.81
N LYS A 71 -5.78 6.50 8.53
CA LYS A 71 -6.57 5.30 8.86
C LYS A 71 -7.24 5.53 10.20
N MET A 72 -8.56 5.70 10.18
CA MET A 72 -9.32 6.07 11.37
C MET A 72 -10.73 5.50 11.35
N VAL A 73 -11.32 5.41 12.53
CA VAL A 73 -12.75 5.18 12.67
C VAL A 73 -13.43 6.54 12.59
N MET A 74 -14.34 6.71 11.63
CA MET A 74 -15.04 7.98 11.43
C MET A 74 -16.14 8.19 12.48
N THR A 75 -15.90 9.13 13.37
CA THR A 75 -16.86 9.60 14.37
C THR A 75 -16.87 11.12 14.36
N ASP A 76 -17.86 11.72 15.02
CA ASP A 76 -17.89 13.18 15.15
C ASP A 76 -16.63 13.71 15.84
N ASP A 77 -16.14 13.00 16.84
CA ASP A 77 -14.93 13.37 17.58
C ASP A 77 -13.68 13.32 16.70
N THR A 78 -13.47 12.24 15.94
CA THR A 78 -12.32 12.12 15.03
C THR A 78 -12.40 13.12 13.88
N TRP A 79 -13.58 13.32 13.34
CA TRP A 79 -13.82 14.28 12.26
C TRP A 79 -13.47 15.72 12.70
N HIS A 80 -13.96 16.14 13.87
CA HIS A 80 -13.65 17.46 14.43
C HIS A 80 -12.18 17.61 14.78
N LEU A 81 -11.56 16.57 15.35
CA LEU A 81 -10.13 16.61 15.69
C LEU A 81 -9.27 16.88 14.47
N VAL A 82 -9.47 16.10 13.42
CA VAL A 82 -8.68 16.23 12.18
C VAL A 82 -8.95 17.58 11.51
N ARG A 83 -10.20 17.97 11.43
CA ARG A 83 -10.60 19.22 10.74
C ARG A 83 -10.09 20.49 11.42
N ASN A 84 -9.89 20.44 12.73
CA ASN A 84 -9.41 21.59 13.51
C ASN A 84 -7.88 21.74 13.53
N VAL A 85 -7.16 20.85 12.86
CA VAL A 85 -5.69 20.95 12.77
C VAL A 85 -5.29 22.07 11.83
N ARG A 86 -4.32 22.87 12.25
CA ARG A 86 -3.80 23.97 11.43
C ARG A 86 -3.12 23.44 10.18
N GLY A 87 -3.49 23.98 9.03
CA GLY A 87 -2.99 23.55 7.71
C GLY A 87 -3.90 22.58 6.99
N ASP A 88 -4.89 22.02 7.68
CA ASP A 88 -5.91 21.17 7.12
C ASP A 88 -6.99 22.02 6.45
N THR A 89 -7.36 21.68 5.20
CA THR A 89 -8.44 22.35 4.46
C THR A 89 -9.72 21.50 4.44
N GLY A 90 -9.67 20.28 4.94
CA GLY A 90 -10.81 19.39 5.08
C GLY A 90 -10.61 18.01 4.42
N PHE A 91 -11.53 17.12 4.70
CA PHE A 91 -11.52 15.79 4.08
C PHE A 91 -11.91 15.87 2.59
N VAL A 92 -11.31 14.98 1.82
CA VAL A 92 -11.71 14.76 0.43
C VAL A 92 -12.99 13.92 0.43
N GLY A 93 -14.01 14.38 -0.23
CA GLY A 93 -15.31 13.72 -0.29
C GLY A 93 -16.40 14.66 -0.72
N SER A 94 -17.65 14.31 -0.45
CA SER A 94 -18.79 15.21 -0.66
C SER A 94 -18.86 16.27 0.46
N ALA A 95 -19.60 17.35 0.22
CA ALA A 95 -19.60 18.57 1.03
C ALA A 95 -19.74 18.36 2.56
N ASN A 96 -20.40 17.30 3.01
CA ASN A 96 -20.65 17.04 4.43
C ASN A 96 -20.17 15.67 4.90
N LYS A 97 -19.51 14.89 4.05
CA LYS A 97 -19.02 13.55 4.38
C LYS A 97 -17.67 13.27 3.77
N ALA A 98 -16.74 12.79 4.60
CA ALA A 98 -15.52 12.19 4.10
C ALA A 98 -15.86 10.85 3.43
N ILE A 99 -15.31 10.62 2.25
CA ILE A 99 -15.49 9.36 1.53
C ILE A 99 -14.25 8.49 1.77
N PRO A 100 -14.38 7.29 2.34
CA PRO A 100 -13.23 6.42 2.54
C PRO A 100 -12.69 5.89 1.22
N LEU A 101 -11.38 5.63 1.21
CA LEU A 101 -10.73 4.96 0.08
C LEU A 101 -11.21 3.51 0.01
N THR A 102 -11.32 2.99 -1.21
CA THR A 102 -11.59 1.57 -1.43
C THR A 102 -10.34 0.75 -1.12
N GLU A 103 -10.51 -0.55 -0.88
CA GLU A 103 -9.38 -1.46 -0.66
C GLU A 103 -8.40 -1.44 -1.84
N GLU A 104 -8.92 -1.37 -3.07
CA GLU A 104 -8.11 -1.31 -4.28
C GLU A 104 -7.26 -0.03 -4.32
N GLU A 105 -7.84 1.11 -3.97
CA GLU A 105 -7.13 2.39 -3.91
C GLU A 105 -6.03 2.38 -2.84
N VAL A 106 -6.32 1.81 -1.67
CA VAL A 106 -5.34 1.68 -0.58
C VAL A 106 -4.16 0.84 -1.01
N LEU A 107 -4.40 -0.29 -1.66
CA LEU A 107 -3.35 -1.18 -2.16
C LEU A 107 -2.53 -0.51 -3.26
N ALA A 108 -3.20 0.20 -4.18
CA ALA A 108 -2.52 0.92 -5.26
C ALA A 108 -1.59 2.02 -4.73
N MET A 109 -1.93 2.61 -3.59
CA MET A 109 -1.09 3.62 -2.92
C MET A 109 0.03 3.02 -2.06
N GLY A 110 0.06 1.70 -1.89
CA GLY A 110 1.06 1.03 -1.07
C GLY A 110 0.89 1.23 0.44
N MET A 111 -0.27 1.69 0.89
CA MET A 111 -0.54 1.93 2.30
C MET A 111 -0.71 0.65 3.10
N GLU A 112 -1.28 -0.37 2.48
CA GLU A 112 -1.39 -1.70 3.04
C GLU A 112 -0.89 -2.71 2.03
N LYS A 113 -0.31 -3.78 2.52
CA LYS A 113 0.13 -4.89 1.69
C LYS A 113 -0.94 -5.98 1.75
N HIS A 114 -1.23 -6.59 0.60
CA HIS A 114 -1.93 -7.86 0.63
C HIS A 114 -1.07 -8.85 1.39
N GLU A 115 -1.62 -9.48 2.42
CA GLU A 115 -1.03 -10.69 2.92
C GLU A 115 -1.28 -11.76 1.85
N ILE A 116 -0.27 -11.98 1.04
CA ILE A 116 -0.31 -13.08 0.09
C ILE A 116 -0.07 -14.35 0.91
N VAL A 117 -1.16 -15.08 1.13
CA VAL A 117 -1.06 -16.38 1.78
C VAL A 117 -0.50 -17.34 0.75
N VAL A 118 0.79 -17.62 0.86
CA VAL A 118 1.43 -18.62 0.01
C VAL A 118 0.97 -20.00 0.47
N ARG A 119 0.22 -20.70 -0.39
CA ARG A 119 -0.33 -22.03 -0.10
C ARG A 119 0.50 -23.17 -0.66
N TYR A 120 1.64 -22.88 -1.26
CA TYR A 120 2.55 -23.85 -1.84
C TYR A 120 3.95 -23.72 -1.22
N ASN A 121 4.72 -24.79 -1.34
CA ASN A 121 6.09 -24.83 -0.83
C ASN A 121 7.06 -25.17 -1.95
N VAL A 122 8.36 -24.96 -1.69
CA VAL A 122 9.40 -25.38 -2.63
C VAL A 122 9.27 -26.90 -2.89
N GLY A 123 9.27 -27.27 -4.16
CA GLY A 123 9.10 -28.64 -4.61
C GLY A 123 7.66 -29.03 -4.96
N ASP A 124 6.69 -28.16 -4.70
CA ASP A 124 5.30 -28.41 -5.05
C ASP A 124 5.05 -28.16 -6.54
N HIS A 125 4.13 -28.94 -7.10
CA HIS A 125 3.64 -28.72 -8.46
C HIS A 125 2.61 -27.60 -8.44
N VAL A 126 2.81 -26.62 -9.31
CA VAL A 126 1.93 -25.47 -9.41
C VAL A 126 1.54 -25.21 -10.86
N LYS A 127 0.40 -24.55 -11.03
CA LYS A 127 -0.09 -24.11 -12.33
C LYS A 127 -0.06 -22.59 -12.38
N ILE A 128 0.42 -22.06 -13.49
CA ILE A 128 0.41 -20.62 -13.74
C ILE A 128 -1.00 -20.23 -14.18
N VAL A 129 -1.62 -19.30 -13.46
CA VAL A 129 -3.01 -18.90 -13.68
C VAL A 129 -3.17 -17.56 -14.36
N ASP A 130 -2.09 -16.75 -14.38
CA ASP A 130 -2.12 -15.42 -14.98
C ASP A 130 -0.82 -15.11 -15.73
N GLY A 131 -0.91 -14.21 -16.68
CA GLY A 131 0.22 -13.74 -17.49
C GLY A 131 0.41 -14.51 -18.79
N PRO A 132 1.53 -14.25 -19.51
CA PRO A 132 1.79 -14.89 -20.82
C PRO A 132 1.96 -16.40 -20.74
N LEU A 133 2.29 -16.93 -19.57
CA LEU A 133 2.52 -18.36 -19.35
C LEU A 133 1.34 -19.06 -18.68
N ALA A 134 0.18 -18.42 -18.63
CA ALA A 134 -1.03 -19.00 -18.07
C ALA A 134 -1.34 -20.36 -18.69
N SER A 135 -1.75 -21.31 -17.87
CA SER A 135 -2.00 -22.73 -18.19
C SER A 135 -0.76 -23.63 -18.22
N PHE A 136 0.45 -23.09 -18.15
CA PHE A 136 1.64 -23.91 -17.97
C PHE A 136 1.75 -24.40 -16.52
N THR A 137 2.37 -25.56 -16.35
CA THR A 137 2.63 -26.16 -15.04
C THR A 137 4.12 -26.25 -14.80
N GLY A 138 4.51 -26.19 -13.53
CA GLY A 138 5.91 -26.28 -13.15
C GLY A 138 6.08 -26.71 -11.71
N VAL A 139 7.32 -26.72 -11.26
CA VAL A 139 7.70 -27.03 -9.88
C VAL A 139 8.33 -25.80 -9.25
N VAL A 140 7.91 -25.48 -8.04
CA VAL A 140 8.44 -24.34 -7.29
C VAL A 140 9.89 -24.61 -6.89
N GLU A 141 10.81 -23.75 -7.27
CA GLU A 141 12.22 -23.83 -6.89
C GLU A 141 12.54 -22.92 -5.70
N GLU A 142 12.01 -21.70 -5.70
CA GLU A 142 12.30 -20.72 -4.66
C GLU A 142 11.10 -19.81 -4.47
N ILE A 143 10.85 -19.42 -3.22
CA ILE A 143 9.78 -18.48 -2.86
C ILE A 143 10.40 -17.33 -2.08
N GLU A 144 10.22 -16.10 -2.57
CA GLU A 144 10.65 -14.87 -1.91
C GLU A 144 9.43 -14.00 -1.58
N PRO A 145 8.74 -14.27 -0.46
CA PRO A 145 7.53 -13.53 -0.09
C PRO A 145 7.77 -12.03 0.10
N GLU A 146 8.95 -11.67 0.58
CA GLU A 146 9.32 -10.27 0.82
C GLU A 146 9.38 -9.45 -0.48
N LYS A 147 9.71 -10.10 -1.58
CA LYS A 147 9.80 -9.46 -2.91
C LYS A 147 8.56 -9.72 -3.78
N ASN A 148 7.56 -10.43 -3.25
CA ASN A 148 6.39 -10.88 -4.01
C ASN A 148 6.79 -11.68 -5.25
N ARG A 149 7.73 -12.61 -5.08
CA ARG A 149 8.33 -13.36 -6.19
C ARG A 149 8.39 -14.84 -5.88
N VAL A 150 8.16 -15.64 -6.93
CA VAL A 150 8.34 -17.09 -6.89
C VAL A 150 9.07 -17.52 -8.16
N SER A 151 10.05 -18.40 -8.01
CA SER A 151 10.76 -19.01 -9.12
C SER A 151 10.18 -20.40 -9.35
N VAL A 152 9.71 -20.65 -10.56
CA VAL A 152 9.07 -21.91 -10.94
C VAL A 152 9.82 -22.49 -12.14
N MET A 153 10.18 -23.77 -12.04
CA MET A 153 10.77 -24.50 -13.17
C MET A 153 9.65 -25.00 -14.05
N VAL A 154 9.50 -24.42 -15.22
CA VAL A 154 8.46 -24.75 -16.19
C VAL A 154 9.06 -25.55 -17.35
N SER A 155 8.38 -26.64 -17.72
CA SER A 155 8.77 -27.42 -18.88
C SER A 155 8.13 -26.81 -20.14
N MET A 156 8.96 -26.19 -20.97
CA MET A 156 8.55 -25.60 -22.24
C MET A 156 9.38 -26.15 -23.38
N PHE A 157 8.72 -26.55 -24.46
CA PHE A 157 9.39 -27.04 -25.67
C PHE A 157 10.42 -28.16 -25.42
N GLY A 158 10.13 -29.04 -24.44
CA GLY A 158 11.04 -30.12 -24.07
C GLY A 158 12.22 -29.71 -23.23
N ARG A 159 12.24 -28.47 -22.72
CA ARG A 159 13.30 -27.95 -21.86
C ARG A 159 12.72 -27.38 -20.58
N GLU A 160 13.42 -27.56 -19.48
CA GLU A 160 13.06 -26.94 -18.21
C GLU A 160 13.68 -25.53 -18.17
N THR A 161 12.83 -24.54 -17.93
CA THR A 161 13.24 -23.13 -17.88
C THR A 161 12.76 -22.51 -16.58
N PRO A 162 13.65 -21.89 -15.80
CA PRO A 162 13.22 -21.16 -14.61
C PRO A 162 12.50 -19.88 -15.03
N VAL A 163 11.35 -19.62 -14.41
CA VAL A 163 10.53 -18.44 -14.66
C VAL A 163 10.24 -17.76 -13.35
N GLU A 164 10.43 -16.45 -13.29
CA GLU A 164 10.07 -15.64 -12.14
C GLU A 164 8.66 -15.10 -12.33
N LEU A 165 7.81 -15.31 -11.32
CA LEU A 165 6.41 -14.93 -11.32
C LEU A 165 6.07 -14.25 -10.00
N GLU A 166 4.95 -13.54 -9.99
CA GLU A 166 4.39 -13.03 -8.75
C GLU A 166 3.69 -14.17 -8.00
N LEU A 167 3.64 -14.06 -6.66
CA LEU A 167 3.11 -15.13 -5.81
C LEU A 167 1.65 -15.48 -6.11
N ASP A 168 0.86 -14.52 -6.55
CA ASP A 168 -0.55 -14.71 -6.89
C ASP A 168 -0.79 -15.22 -8.31
N GLN A 169 0.25 -15.28 -9.14
CA GLN A 169 0.16 -15.80 -10.52
C GLN A 169 0.21 -17.32 -10.60
N VAL A 170 0.48 -18.01 -9.52
CA VAL A 170 0.56 -19.47 -9.45
C VAL A 170 -0.34 -20.04 -8.37
N GLU A 171 -0.91 -21.20 -8.66
CA GLU A 171 -1.75 -21.95 -7.72
C GLU A 171 -1.26 -23.40 -7.61
N VAL A 172 -1.45 -23.97 -6.43
CA VAL A 172 -1.13 -25.40 -6.22
C VAL A 172 -1.99 -26.24 -7.13
N GLN A 173 -1.35 -27.19 -7.81
CA GLN A 173 -2.06 -28.16 -8.63
C GLN A 173 -2.36 -29.41 -7.80
N ASP A 174 -3.65 -29.71 -7.63
CA ASP A 174 -4.12 -30.94 -6.99
C ASP A 174 -3.96 -32.15 -7.92
#